data_55891e585b010693d4028b1d9fbd9883
#
_entry.id   55891e585b010693d4028b1d9fbd9883
#
_cell.length_a   1.000
_cell.length_b   1.000
_cell.length_c   1.000
_cell.angle_alpha   90.00
_cell.angle_beta   90.00
_cell.angle_gamma   90.00
#
_symmetry.space_group_name_H-M   'P 1'
#
loop_
_entity.id
_entity.type
_entity.pdbx_description
1 polymer ?
#
loop_
_entity_poly.entity_id
_entity_poly.type
_entity_poly.pdbx_seq_one_letter_code
_entity_poly.pdbx_strand_id
1 'polypeptide(L)'
;MFLKKLLATVLFAFVSFNTTAGVYQDKLSECLVNKISAEESQNLTAWIYLAFSAHPEISKYSKVTSAEMQKIDKNMANLFQDLFTKRCNAEIKAVTENEGTNALGKAFELLGNRAAENLMKNPIVEKRIASFAQYFDEDKMRQSMK
;
A
#
# COMPACT_ATOMS: atom_id res chain seq x y z
N MET A 1 31.76 -53.17 12.36
CA MET A 1 30.31 -53.30 12.00
C MET A 1 29.47 -52.13 12.53
N PHE A 2 30.03 -51.22 13.30
CA PHE A 2 29.33 -50.05 13.89
C PHE A 2 29.38 -48.77 13.02
N LEU A 3 30.35 -48.66 12.10
CA LEU A 3 30.54 -47.44 11.30
C LEU A 3 29.62 -47.35 10.05
N LYS A 4 29.01 -48.44 9.64
CA LYS A 4 28.06 -48.48 8.50
C LYS A 4 26.62 -48.10 8.86
N LYS A 5 26.28 -48.01 10.13
CA LYS A 5 24.93 -47.64 10.59
C LYS A 5 24.79 -46.15 10.91
N LEU A 6 25.89 -45.39 10.92
CA LEU A 6 25.86 -43.95 11.21
C LEU A 6 25.71 -43.06 9.95
N LEU A 7 25.84 -43.64 8.74
CA LEU A 7 25.71 -42.91 7.49
C LEU A 7 24.29 -42.91 6.88
N ALA A 8 23.37 -43.63 7.51
CA ALA A 8 22.01 -43.76 6.97
C ALA A 8 20.97 -42.82 7.61
N THR A 9 21.36 -41.95 8.54
CA THR A 9 20.38 -41.15 9.32
C THR A 9 20.52 -39.65 9.12
N VAL A 10 21.28 -39.16 8.12
CA VAL A 10 21.41 -37.72 7.83
C VAL A 10 20.92 -37.37 6.42
N LEU A 11 20.06 -38.23 5.86
CA LEU A 11 19.26 -37.83 4.70
C LEU A 11 17.87 -37.38 5.20
N PHE A 12 17.86 -36.50 6.22
CA PHE A 12 16.67 -35.76 6.57
C PHE A 12 16.49 -34.70 5.48
N ALA A 13 15.55 -35.02 4.58
CA ALA A 13 15.07 -34.15 3.57
C ALA A 13 14.93 -32.71 4.11
N PHE A 14 15.76 -31.81 3.61
CA PHE A 14 15.38 -30.40 3.48
C PHE A 14 14.17 -30.38 2.55
N VAL A 15 13.00 -30.66 3.07
CA VAL A 15 11.76 -30.16 2.50
C VAL A 15 11.90 -28.65 2.67
N SER A 16 12.50 -28.00 1.68
CA SER A 16 12.35 -26.60 1.45
C SER A 16 10.86 -26.39 1.31
N PHE A 17 10.22 -25.98 2.40
CA PHE A 17 8.94 -25.29 2.29
C PHE A 17 9.28 -24.03 1.47
N ASN A 18 9.22 -24.15 0.16
CA ASN A 18 8.97 -23.03 -0.70
C ASN A 18 7.57 -22.54 -0.27
N THR A 19 7.52 -21.78 0.79
CA THR A 19 6.40 -20.90 1.01
C THR A 19 6.43 -19.99 -0.21
N THR A 20 5.59 -20.25 -1.18
CA THR A 20 5.19 -19.28 -2.20
C THR A 20 4.41 -18.19 -1.48
N ALA A 21 5.10 -17.56 -0.51
CA ALA A 21 4.56 -16.44 0.23
C ALA A 21 4.31 -15.35 -0.81
N GLY A 22 3.05 -15.02 -1.01
CA GLY A 22 2.68 -13.89 -1.82
C GLY A 22 2.00 -14.18 -3.16
N VAL A 23 1.87 -15.43 -3.63
CA VAL A 23 1.21 -15.70 -4.94
C VAL A 23 -0.25 -15.24 -4.95
N TYR A 24 -0.98 -15.51 -3.88
CA TYR A 24 -2.36 -15.07 -3.76
C TYR A 24 -2.45 -13.59 -3.39
N GLN A 25 -1.53 -13.11 -2.56
CA GLN A 25 -1.36 -11.67 -2.27
C GLN A 25 -1.07 -10.88 -3.55
N ASP A 26 -0.15 -11.37 -4.41
CA ASP A 26 0.19 -10.70 -5.67
C ASP A 26 -1.01 -10.65 -6.61
N LYS A 27 -1.76 -11.74 -6.76
CA LYS A 27 -2.99 -11.78 -7.56
C LYS A 27 -4.05 -10.81 -7.04
N LEU A 28 -4.22 -10.75 -5.72
CA LEU A 28 -5.13 -9.78 -5.13
C LEU A 28 -4.66 -8.34 -5.36
N SER A 29 -3.38 -8.07 -5.19
CA SER A 29 -2.79 -6.75 -5.44
C SER A 29 -3.03 -6.29 -6.88
N GLU A 30 -2.82 -7.20 -7.84
CA GLU A 30 -3.08 -6.96 -9.25
C GLU A 30 -4.58 -6.69 -9.51
N CYS A 31 -5.48 -7.48 -8.92
CA CYS A 31 -6.92 -7.25 -9.02
C CYS A 31 -7.29 -5.86 -8.48
N LEU A 32 -6.86 -5.53 -7.27
CA LEU A 32 -7.17 -4.25 -6.62
C LEU A 32 -6.72 -3.05 -7.47
N VAL A 33 -5.51 -3.10 -8.02
CA VAL A 33 -4.96 -2.01 -8.84
C VAL A 33 -5.67 -1.89 -10.19
N ASN A 34 -5.99 -3.02 -10.83
CA ASN A 34 -6.55 -3.03 -12.19
C ASN A 34 -8.08 -2.87 -12.21
N LYS A 35 -8.77 -3.08 -11.09
CA LYS A 35 -10.24 -3.04 -11.01
C LYS A 35 -10.79 -1.73 -10.45
N ILE A 36 -9.94 -0.74 -10.15
CA ILE A 36 -10.36 0.60 -9.78
C ILE A 36 -10.29 1.54 -10.99
N SER A 37 -11.28 2.41 -11.12
CA SER A 37 -11.28 3.47 -12.13
C SER A 37 -10.36 4.64 -11.75
N ALA A 38 -10.08 5.52 -12.70
CA ALA A 38 -9.32 6.75 -12.44
C ALA A 38 -10.01 7.64 -11.38
N GLU A 39 -11.34 7.75 -11.43
CA GLU A 39 -12.12 8.50 -10.44
C GLU A 39 -12.03 7.85 -9.04
N GLU A 40 -12.16 6.54 -8.95
CA GLU A 40 -12.01 5.82 -7.68
C GLU A 40 -10.60 5.95 -7.11
N SER A 41 -9.57 5.95 -7.95
CA SER A 41 -8.20 6.21 -7.54
C SER A 41 -8.01 7.63 -6.99
N GLN A 42 -8.67 8.64 -7.60
CA GLN A 42 -8.68 10.00 -7.08
C GLN A 42 -9.41 10.09 -5.74
N ASN A 43 -10.55 9.42 -5.59
CA ASN A 43 -11.29 9.33 -4.33
C ASN A 43 -10.47 8.66 -3.22
N LEU A 44 -9.72 7.60 -3.53
CA LEU A 44 -8.78 6.96 -2.60
C LEU A 44 -7.70 7.94 -2.14
N THR A 45 -7.11 8.69 -3.07
CA THR A 45 -6.11 9.72 -2.76
C THR A 45 -6.69 10.81 -1.84
N ALA A 46 -7.90 11.28 -2.14
CA ALA A 46 -8.59 12.26 -1.31
C ALA A 46 -8.89 11.71 0.09
N TRP A 47 -9.31 10.46 0.18
CA TRP A 47 -9.58 9.80 1.46
C TRP A 47 -8.32 9.65 2.32
N ILE A 48 -7.19 9.28 1.73
CA ILE A 48 -5.88 9.22 2.41
C ILE A 48 -5.51 10.60 2.96
N TYR A 49 -5.68 11.67 2.17
CA TYR A 49 -5.44 13.04 2.62
C TYR A 49 -6.33 13.40 3.81
N LEU A 50 -7.61 13.04 3.78
CA LEU A 50 -8.54 13.31 4.89
C LEU A 50 -8.13 12.60 6.16
N ALA A 51 -7.69 11.33 6.06
CA ALA A 51 -7.18 10.58 7.20
C ALA A 51 -5.98 11.29 7.86
N PHE A 52 -5.01 11.76 7.08
CA PHE A 52 -3.90 12.55 7.60
C PHE A 52 -4.31 13.91 8.14
N SER A 53 -5.26 14.58 7.48
CA SER A 53 -5.74 15.90 7.91
C SER A 53 -6.50 15.89 9.24
N ALA A 54 -6.94 14.70 9.69
CA ALA A 54 -7.56 14.53 11.01
C ALA A 54 -6.54 14.64 12.16
N HIS A 55 -5.23 14.55 11.89
CA HIS A 55 -4.20 14.70 12.92
C HIS A 55 -4.28 16.11 13.55
N PRO A 56 -4.28 16.24 14.90
CA PRO A 56 -4.50 17.53 15.58
C PRO A 56 -3.60 18.68 15.10
N GLU A 57 -2.34 18.40 14.81
CA GLU A 57 -1.40 19.43 14.34
C GLU A 57 -1.60 19.81 12.86
N ILE A 58 -2.21 18.95 12.07
CA ILE A 58 -2.42 19.13 10.63
C ILE A 58 -3.81 19.72 10.35
N SER A 59 -4.81 19.37 11.18
CA SER A 59 -6.21 19.75 10.97
C SER A 59 -6.44 21.26 10.78
N LYS A 60 -5.64 22.10 11.45
CA LYS A 60 -5.69 23.56 11.30
C LYS A 60 -5.35 24.06 9.88
N TYR A 61 -4.71 23.25 9.05
CA TYR A 61 -4.38 23.57 7.67
C TYR A 61 -5.40 23.00 6.67
N SER A 62 -6.34 22.20 7.13
CA SER A 62 -7.40 21.61 6.29
C SER A 62 -8.64 22.49 6.31
N LYS A 63 -9.22 22.71 5.13
CA LYS A 63 -10.49 23.48 4.97
C LYS A 63 -11.65 22.58 4.57
N VAL A 64 -11.48 21.26 4.72
CA VAL A 64 -12.51 20.28 4.30
C VAL A 64 -13.69 20.36 5.27
N THR A 65 -14.87 20.43 4.71
CA THR A 65 -16.13 20.44 5.49
C THR A 65 -16.53 19.02 5.89
N SER A 66 -17.32 18.91 6.98
CA SER A 66 -17.87 17.61 7.41
C SER A 66 -18.71 16.91 6.34
N ALA A 67 -19.41 17.68 5.50
CA ALA A 67 -20.21 17.12 4.42
C ALA A 67 -19.34 16.52 3.30
N GLU A 68 -18.22 17.18 2.97
CA GLU A 68 -17.24 16.64 2.01
C GLU A 68 -16.56 15.39 2.55
N MET A 69 -16.16 15.38 3.83
CA MET A 69 -15.61 14.19 4.48
C MET A 69 -16.58 13.02 4.39
N GLN A 70 -17.84 13.20 4.79
CA GLN A 70 -18.85 12.14 4.72
C GLN A 70 -19.08 11.61 3.30
N LYS A 71 -19.04 12.50 2.29
CA LYS A 71 -19.18 12.08 0.89
C LYS A 71 -18.01 11.18 0.47
N ILE A 72 -16.79 11.58 0.80
CA ILE A 72 -15.59 10.81 0.45
C ILE A 72 -15.57 9.48 1.21
N ASP A 73 -15.92 9.45 2.50
CA ASP A 73 -16.01 8.23 3.29
C ASP A 73 -17.04 7.24 2.70
N LYS A 74 -18.21 7.72 2.29
CA LYS A 74 -19.23 6.88 1.64
C LYS A 74 -18.74 6.32 0.31
N ASN A 75 -18.09 7.14 -0.51
CA ASN A 75 -17.52 6.67 -1.78
C ASN A 75 -16.48 5.58 -1.53
N MET A 76 -15.63 5.76 -0.53
CA MET A 76 -14.62 4.78 -0.17
C MET A 76 -15.20 3.49 0.39
N ALA A 77 -16.20 3.59 1.27
CA ALA A 77 -16.91 2.42 1.79
C ALA A 77 -17.57 1.62 0.66
N ASN A 78 -18.20 2.29 -0.30
CA ASN A 78 -18.80 1.65 -1.46
C ASN A 78 -17.76 0.97 -2.35
N LEU A 79 -16.62 1.63 -2.60
CA LEU A 79 -15.52 1.06 -3.36
C LEU A 79 -15.00 -0.22 -2.72
N PHE A 80 -14.66 -0.17 -1.42
CA PHE A 80 -14.16 -1.35 -0.71
C PHE A 80 -15.19 -2.47 -0.69
N GLN A 81 -16.46 -2.16 -0.41
CA GLN A 81 -17.51 -3.15 -0.43
C GLN A 81 -17.64 -3.82 -1.80
N ASP A 82 -17.56 -3.05 -2.89
CA ASP A 82 -17.64 -3.59 -4.25
C ASP A 82 -16.41 -4.42 -4.63
N LEU A 83 -15.21 -4.00 -4.24
CA LEU A 83 -13.99 -4.80 -4.39
C LEU A 83 -14.09 -6.13 -3.65
N PHE A 84 -14.54 -6.13 -2.39
CA PHE A 84 -14.63 -7.32 -1.55
C PHE A 84 -15.72 -8.29 -2.01
N THR A 85 -16.86 -7.77 -2.43
CA THR A 85 -18.04 -8.62 -2.68
C THR A 85 -18.22 -9.02 -4.14
N LYS A 86 -17.58 -8.28 -5.06
CA LYS A 86 -17.77 -8.47 -6.50
C LYS A 86 -16.46 -8.56 -7.27
N ARG A 87 -15.71 -7.44 -7.37
CA ARG A 87 -14.62 -7.30 -8.35
C ARG A 87 -13.43 -8.21 -8.08
N CYS A 88 -13.03 -8.36 -6.80
CA CYS A 88 -11.88 -9.16 -6.36
C CYS A 88 -12.27 -10.22 -5.30
N ASN A 89 -13.51 -10.63 -5.28
CA ASN A 89 -14.02 -11.56 -4.26
C ASN A 89 -13.28 -12.91 -4.27
N ALA A 90 -12.98 -13.42 -5.46
CA ALA A 90 -12.27 -14.70 -5.60
C ALA A 90 -10.85 -14.62 -5.05
N GLU A 91 -10.12 -13.56 -5.38
CA GLU A 91 -8.76 -13.32 -4.92
C GLU A 91 -8.70 -13.08 -3.41
N ILE A 92 -9.67 -12.34 -2.86
CA ILE A 92 -9.79 -12.11 -1.41
C ILE A 92 -10.02 -13.42 -0.65
N LYS A 93 -10.91 -14.28 -1.13
CA LYS A 93 -11.11 -15.61 -0.54
C LYS A 93 -9.83 -16.43 -0.61
N ALA A 94 -9.20 -16.48 -1.78
CA ALA A 94 -7.97 -17.26 -1.98
C ALA A 94 -6.83 -16.79 -1.06
N VAL A 95 -6.62 -15.49 -0.91
CA VAL A 95 -5.63 -14.93 0.04
C VAL A 95 -5.97 -15.32 1.46
N THR A 96 -7.22 -15.15 1.87
CA THR A 96 -7.65 -15.41 3.24
C THR A 96 -7.47 -16.87 3.63
N GLU A 97 -7.78 -17.79 2.71
CA GLU A 97 -7.70 -19.23 2.91
C GLU A 97 -6.27 -19.77 2.89
N ASN A 98 -5.39 -19.21 2.05
CA ASN A 98 -4.05 -19.77 1.81
C ASN A 98 -2.91 -18.99 2.48
N GLU A 99 -3.05 -17.68 2.68
CA GLU A 99 -1.98 -16.80 3.17
C GLU A 99 -2.39 -15.97 4.41
N GLY A 100 -3.69 -15.93 4.72
CA GLY A 100 -4.23 -15.29 5.90
C GLY A 100 -4.40 -13.77 5.80
N THR A 101 -4.87 -13.18 6.90
CA THR A 101 -5.27 -11.75 6.94
C THR A 101 -4.11 -10.77 6.81
N ASN A 102 -2.88 -11.18 7.17
CA ASN A 102 -1.70 -10.33 6.99
C ASN A 102 -1.40 -10.09 5.49
N ALA A 103 -1.52 -11.13 4.66
CA ALA A 103 -1.34 -11.01 3.22
C ALA A 103 -2.44 -10.16 2.57
N LEU A 104 -3.67 -10.29 3.06
CA LEU A 104 -4.78 -9.40 2.70
C LEU A 104 -4.43 -7.93 2.99
N GLY A 105 -3.95 -7.63 4.20
CA GLY A 105 -3.53 -6.29 4.59
C GLY A 105 -2.44 -5.71 3.68
N LYS A 106 -1.42 -6.50 3.33
CA LYS A 106 -0.33 -6.10 2.43
C LYS A 106 -0.82 -5.80 1.00
N ALA A 107 -1.80 -6.53 0.50
CA ALA A 107 -2.39 -6.25 -0.80
C ALA A 107 -3.09 -4.89 -0.83
N PHE A 108 -3.80 -4.52 0.24
CA PHE A 108 -4.41 -3.19 0.39
C PHE A 108 -3.38 -2.09 0.64
N GLU A 109 -2.30 -2.37 1.36
CA GLU A 109 -1.16 -1.46 1.51
C GLU A 109 -0.57 -1.09 0.14
N LEU A 110 -0.40 -2.07 -0.76
CA LEU A 110 0.08 -1.82 -2.11
C LEU A 110 -0.86 -0.90 -2.90
N LEU A 111 -2.17 -1.07 -2.76
CA LEU A 111 -3.16 -0.16 -3.36
C LEU A 111 -3.00 1.29 -2.85
N GLY A 112 -2.81 1.46 -1.54
CA GLY A 112 -2.54 2.76 -0.92
C GLY A 112 -1.24 3.39 -1.41
N ASN A 113 -0.16 2.60 -1.50
CA ASN A 113 1.12 3.04 -2.03
C ASN A 113 1.00 3.50 -3.49
N ARG A 114 0.23 2.79 -4.31
CA ARG A 114 0.00 3.18 -5.70
C ARG A 114 -0.76 4.52 -5.82
N ALA A 115 -1.74 4.75 -4.95
CA ALA A 115 -2.45 6.03 -4.89
C ALA A 115 -1.50 7.17 -4.47
N ALA A 116 -0.62 6.94 -3.49
CA ALA A 116 0.39 7.91 -3.07
C ALA A 116 1.42 8.20 -4.17
N GLU A 117 1.90 7.19 -4.88
CA GLU A 117 2.79 7.38 -6.06
C GLU A 117 2.15 8.26 -7.13
N ASN A 118 0.87 8.02 -7.44
CA ASN A 118 0.15 8.82 -8.43
C ASN A 118 0.01 10.27 -7.99
N LEU A 119 -0.20 10.50 -6.69
CA LEU A 119 -0.21 11.85 -6.13
C LEU A 119 1.14 12.55 -6.29
N MET A 120 2.24 11.87 -5.96
CA MET A 120 3.59 12.41 -6.03
C MET A 120 4.04 12.70 -7.46
N LYS A 121 3.54 11.97 -8.45
CA LYS A 121 3.80 12.19 -9.88
C LYS A 121 3.01 13.36 -10.49
N ASN A 122 2.10 13.95 -9.72
CA ASN A 122 1.35 15.13 -10.20
C ASN A 122 2.28 16.34 -10.30
N PRO A 123 2.40 17.03 -11.47
CA PRO A 123 3.36 18.13 -11.64
C PRO A 123 3.16 19.29 -10.66
N ILE A 124 1.93 19.54 -10.21
CA ILE A 124 1.63 20.60 -9.24
C ILE A 124 2.17 20.21 -7.86
N VAL A 125 2.00 18.95 -7.47
CA VAL A 125 2.50 18.41 -6.19
C VAL A 125 4.03 18.40 -6.21
N GLU A 126 4.63 17.88 -7.27
CA GLU A 126 6.08 17.86 -7.47
C GLU A 126 6.68 19.25 -7.37
N LYS A 127 6.12 20.23 -8.12
CA LYS A 127 6.55 21.62 -8.03
C LYS A 127 6.39 22.20 -6.63
N ARG A 128 5.29 21.89 -5.93
CA ARG A 128 5.07 22.37 -4.56
C ARG A 128 6.10 21.79 -3.58
N ILE A 129 6.43 20.52 -3.73
CA ILE A 129 7.48 19.88 -2.93
C ILE A 129 8.83 20.50 -3.23
N ALA A 130 9.20 20.63 -4.50
CA ALA A 130 10.48 21.20 -4.91
C ALA A 130 10.65 22.68 -4.45
N SER A 131 9.56 23.41 -4.29
CA SER A 131 9.62 24.84 -3.95
C SER A 131 10.26 25.15 -2.60
N PHE A 132 10.35 24.19 -1.67
CA PHE A 132 11.00 24.45 -0.38
C PHE A 132 12.52 24.64 -0.53
N ALA A 133 13.12 24.15 -1.63
CA ALA A 133 14.55 24.30 -1.88
C ALA A 133 14.99 25.78 -2.05
N GLN A 134 14.06 26.67 -2.41
CA GLN A 134 14.33 28.12 -2.48
C GLN A 134 14.74 28.76 -1.14
N TYR A 135 14.49 28.07 -0.03
CA TYR A 135 14.84 28.52 1.31
C TYR A 135 16.16 27.93 1.82
N PHE A 136 16.88 27.17 0.99
CA PHE A 136 18.19 26.66 1.37
C PHE A 136 19.24 27.76 1.32
N ASP A 137 20.14 27.76 2.30
CA ASP A 137 21.37 28.54 2.29
C ASP A 137 22.40 27.81 1.40
N GLU A 138 22.51 28.25 0.15
CA GLU A 138 23.39 27.59 -0.84
C GLU A 138 24.86 27.60 -0.42
N ASP A 139 25.33 28.64 0.29
CA ASP A 139 26.72 28.72 0.76
C ASP A 139 27.00 27.71 1.84
N LYS A 140 26.09 27.54 2.82
CA LYS A 140 26.19 26.49 3.81
C LYS A 140 26.18 25.10 3.18
N MET A 141 25.29 24.86 2.24
CA MET A 141 25.22 23.58 1.52
C MET A 141 26.52 23.27 0.78
N ARG A 142 27.07 24.27 0.08
CA ARG A 142 28.34 24.13 -0.66
C ARG A 142 29.53 23.89 0.26
N GLN A 143 29.56 24.54 1.43
CA GLN A 143 30.64 24.33 2.41
C GLN A 143 30.61 22.93 3.03
N SER A 144 29.43 22.37 3.27
CA SER A 144 29.27 21.04 3.86
C SER A 144 29.63 19.89 2.92
N MET A 145 29.76 20.16 1.60
CA MET A 145 30.12 19.18 0.58
C MET A 145 31.62 19.19 0.21
N LYS A 146 32.41 20.02 0.84
CA LYS A 146 33.87 20.07 0.68
C LYS A 146 34.56 19.27 1.77
#